data_1d0265ab5e9d498bd2816301903c254b
#
_entry.id   1d0265ab5e9d498bd2816301903c254b
#
_cell.length_a   1.000
_cell.length_b   1.000
_cell.length_c   1.000
_cell.angle_alpha   90.00
_cell.angle_beta   90.00
_cell.angle_gamma   90.00
#
_symmetry.space_group_name_H-M   'P 1'
#
loop_
_entity.id
_entity.type
_entity.pdbx_description
1 polymer ?
#
loop_
_entity_poly.entity_id
_entity_poly.type
_entity_poly.pdbx_seq_one_letter_code
_entity_poly.pdbx_strand_id
1 'polypeptide(L)'
;MSAPASLARARRRASAVRFWRAYRTHRAGLLGLAALTVIALVALAAPLLVGDDVQSVTRASGGPLEPPSAAFPLGTDQFGRDLLGLLVWGARISLLVGLLAAALSVAIGTLVGVIAGHYGGWFATALMRVTDWFLVMPTLVLAIVLATVMSRGVWTVVVAIGVTSWPTTARLVRAQTIAVESRPYIERARALGGGHGHIMNRHVLPNVMPLVLAQTTLGISAAILTEATLAFLGLGDPTVVSWGGMLQDAREAGAVSSGHWWYLAPPGLAIAAVALAFTLCGRAVESVLNPKLGAR
;
A
#
# COMPACT_ATOMS: atom_id res chain seq x y z
N MET A 1 -17.80 -8.89 -35.62
CA MET A 1 -17.95 -10.26 -35.10
C MET A 1 -17.32 -10.28 -33.70
N SER A 2 -18.13 -10.28 -32.67
CA SER A 2 -17.66 -10.36 -31.26
C SER A 2 -17.22 -11.79 -30.98
N ALA A 3 -15.94 -11.98 -30.60
CA ALA A 3 -15.48 -13.29 -30.13
C ALA A 3 -16.38 -13.73 -28.97
N PRO A 4 -16.84 -15.00 -28.94
CA PRO A 4 -17.75 -15.47 -27.91
C PRO A 4 -17.11 -15.29 -26.52
N ALA A 5 -17.91 -14.87 -25.54
CA ALA A 5 -17.47 -14.59 -24.16
C ALA A 5 -16.67 -15.75 -23.52
N SER A 6 -16.86 -16.97 -24.02
CA SER A 6 -16.11 -18.17 -23.66
C SER A 6 -14.62 -18.11 -24.02
N LEU A 7 -14.27 -17.59 -25.21
CA LEU A 7 -12.87 -17.46 -25.65
C LEU A 7 -12.13 -16.36 -24.87
N ALA A 8 -12.80 -15.27 -24.54
CA ALA A 8 -12.22 -14.21 -23.70
C ALA A 8 -11.92 -14.72 -22.27
N ARG A 9 -12.83 -15.51 -21.68
CA ARG A 9 -12.62 -16.16 -20.37
C ARG A 9 -11.50 -17.19 -20.41
N ALA A 10 -11.41 -18.00 -21.46
CA ALA A 10 -10.34 -18.99 -21.64
C ALA A 10 -8.97 -18.31 -21.75
N ARG A 11 -8.83 -17.22 -22.50
CA ARG A 11 -7.61 -16.42 -22.62
C ARG A 11 -7.20 -15.80 -21.29
N ARG A 12 -8.14 -15.22 -20.52
CA ARG A 12 -7.87 -14.66 -19.18
C ARG A 12 -7.39 -15.74 -18.20
N ARG A 13 -8.03 -16.92 -18.19
CA ARG A 13 -7.59 -18.06 -17.36
C ARG A 13 -6.18 -18.52 -17.74
N ALA A 14 -5.90 -18.70 -19.03
CA ALA A 14 -4.58 -19.10 -19.52
C ALA A 14 -3.50 -18.05 -19.14
N SER A 15 -3.83 -16.76 -19.19
CA SER A 15 -2.92 -15.69 -18.77
C SER A 15 -2.65 -15.73 -17.26
N ALA A 16 -3.68 -15.91 -16.44
CA ALA A 16 -3.55 -16.02 -14.98
C ALA A 16 -2.73 -17.27 -14.58
N VAL A 17 -2.95 -18.41 -15.24
CA VAL A 17 -2.16 -19.64 -15.00
C VAL A 17 -0.69 -19.43 -15.37
N ARG A 18 -0.40 -18.79 -16.50
CA ARG A 18 0.98 -18.47 -16.89
C ARG A 18 1.65 -17.54 -15.88
N PHE A 19 0.95 -16.48 -15.48
CA PHE A 19 1.43 -15.55 -14.45
C PHE A 19 1.75 -16.30 -13.16
N TRP A 20 0.82 -17.12 -12.66
CA TRP A 20 1.00 -17.90 -11.44
C TRP A 20 2.17 -18.88 -11.53
N ARG A 21 2.32 -19.59 -12.66
CA ARG A 21 3.47 -20.48 -12.88
C ARG A 21 4.80 -19.71 -12.82
N ALA A 22 4.88 -18.55 -13.46
CA ALA A 22 6.05 -17.69 -13.44
C ALA A 22 6.29 -17.11 -12.03
N TYR A 23 5.24 -16.67 -11.31
CA TYR A 23 5.35 -16.16 -9.96
C TYR A 23 5.90 -17.22 -8.98
N ARG A 24 5.45 -18.45 -9.10
CA ARG A 24 5.88 -19.58 -8.24
C ARG A 24 7.36 -19.93 -8.37
N THR A 25 8.05 -19.48 -9.40
CA THR A 25 9.51 -19.66 -9.52
C THR A 25 10.30 -18.67 -8.63
N HIS A 26 9.66 -17.58 -8.18
CA HIS A 26 10.26 -16.58 -7.31
C HIS A 26 10.06 -16.91 -5.83
N ARG A 27 11.02 -17.62 -5.21
CA ARG A 27 10.95 -18.04 -3.79
C ARG A 27 10.70 -16.88 -2.84
N ALA A 28 11.39 -15.74 -3.04
CA ALA A 28 11.18 -14.55 -2.22
C ALA A 28 9.75 -14.00 -2.31
N GLY A 29 9.15 -13.99 -3.52
CA GLY A 29 7.75 -13.60 -3.71
C GLY A 29 6.78 -14.53 -3.02
N LEU A 30 7.04 -15.86 -3.04
CA LEU A 30 6.21 -16.84 -2.31
C LEU A 30 6.29 -16.65 -0.80
N LEU A 31 7.48 -16.39 -0.25
CA LEU A 31 7.65 -16.07 1.18
C LEU A 31 6.89 -14.80 1.56
N GLY A 32 7.01 -13.74 0.76
CA GLY A 32 6.25 -12.51 0.96
C GLY A 32 4.74 -12.74 0.92
N LEU A 33 4.25 -13.50 -0.07
CA LEU A 33 2.83 -13.82 -0.20
C LEU A 33 2.32 -14.67 0.98
N ALA A 34 3.09 -15.66 1.41
CA ALA A 34 2.74 -16.49 2.57
C ALA A 34 2.67 -15.64 3.84
N ALA A 35 3.67 -14.78 4.08
CA ALA A 35 3.67 -13.87 5.21
C ALA A 35 2.46 -12.91 5.20
N LEU A 36 2.17 -12.28 4.06
CA LEU A 36 1.00 -11.42 3.91
C LEU A 36 -0.31 -12.18 4.13
N THR A 37 -0.41 -13.41 3.63
CA THR A 37 -1.60 -14.23 3.83
C THR A 37 -1.82 -14.54 5.31
N VAL A 38 -0.76 -14.92 6.03
CA VAL A 38 -0.83 -15.20 7.48
C VAL A 38 -1.24 -13.93 8.23
N ILE A 39 -0.57 -12.80 7.98
CA ILE A 39 -0.87 -11.53 8.65
C ILE A 39 -2.31 -11.07 8.35
N ALA A 40 -2.76 -11.18 7.10
CA ALA A 40 -4.13 -10.84 6.73
C ALA A 40 -5.17 -11.74 7.41
N LEU A 41 -4.90 -13.05 7.49
CA LEU A 41 -5.78 -13.99 8.20
C LEU A 41 -5.84 -13.69 9.70
N VAL A 42 -4.69 -13.41 10.33
CA VAL A 42 -4.63 -13.00 11.75
C VAL A 42 -5.39 -11.70 11.97
N ALA A 43 -5.19 -10.69 11.11
CA ALA A 43 -5.91 -9.42 11.18
C ALA A 43 -7.43 -9.59 11.03
N LEU A 44 -7.89 -10.43 10.11
CA LEU A 44 -9.32 -10.73 9.91
C LEU A 44 -9.90 -11.51 11.09
N ALA A 45 -9.14 -12.45 11.64
CA ALA A 45 -9.55 -13.27 12.77
C ALA A 45 -9.39 -12.56 14.14
N ALA A 46 -8.87 -11.33 14.19
CA ALA A 46 -8.62 -10.60 15.43
C ALA A 46 -9.81 -10.60 16.41
N PRO A 47 -11.06 -10.34 15.99
CA PRO A 47 -12.21 -10.38 16.89
C PRO A 47 -12.46 -11.76 17.51
N LEU A 48 -12.09 -12.84 16.80
CA LEU A 48 -12.27 -14.22 17.27
C LEU A 48 -11.10 -14.68 18.15
N LEU A 49 -9.90 -14.16 17.90
CA LEU A 49 -8.66 -14.57 18.59
C LEU A 49 -8.49 -13.89 19.94
N VAL A 50 -8.82 -12.60 20.01
CA VAL A 50 -8.47 -11.75 21.17
C VAL A 50 -9.66 -10.98 21.75
N GLY A 51 -10.82 -10.97 21.09
CA GLY A 51 -11.97 -10.22 21.51
C GLY A 51 -11.79 -8.69 21.43
N ASP A 52 -12.87 -7.94 21.55
CA ASP A 52 -12.86 -6.46 21.47
C ASP A 52 -12.36 -5.82 22.78
N ASP A 53 -12.40 -6.56 23.86
CA ASP A 53 -12.08 -6.11 25.23
C ASP A 53 -10.63 -5.68 25.40
N VAL A 54 -9.72 -6.26 24.60
CA VAL A 54 -8.28 -5.94 24.60
C VAL A 54 -8.00 -4.44 24.34
N GLN A 55 -8.85 -3.76 23.58
CA GLN A 55 -8.68 -2.34 23.29
C GLN A 55 -9.11 -1.43 24.45
N SER A 56 -9.91 -1.96 25.37
CA SER A 56 -10.49 -1.19 26.47
C SER A 56 -9.53 -1.01 27.62
N VAL A 57 -9.19 0.23 27.95
CA VAL A 57 -8.37 0.57 29.12
C VAL A 57 -9.08 0.16 30.43
N THR A 58 -10.40 0.26 30.47
CA THR A 58 -11.19 -0.06 31.68
C THR A 58 -11.31 -1.56 31.96
N ARG A 59 -11.01 -2.40 30.98
CA ARG A 59 -11.04 -3.87 31.09
C ARG A 59 -9.63 -4.48 31.08
N ALA A 60 -8.60 -3.64 31.17
CA ALA A 60 -7.22 -4.11 31.29
C ALA A 60 -7.09 -4.97 32.56
N SER A 61 -6.47 -6.14 32.42
CA SER A 61 -6.32 -7.12 33.50
C SER A 61 -4.89 -7.22 34.03
N GLY A 62 -3.91 -6.62 33.35
CA GLY A 62 -2.51 -6.58 33.74
C GLY A 62 -2.16 -5.31 34.52
N GLY A 63 -0.98 -5.30 35.14
CA GLY A 63 -0.36 -4.09 35.68
C GLY A 63 0.29 -3.26 34.56
N PRO A 64 0.57 -1.97 34.81
CA PRO A 64 1.24 -1.10 33.83
C PRO A 64 2.68 -1.57 33.54
N LEU A 65 3.00 -1.67 32.24
CA LEU A 65 4.36 -1.97 31.74
C LEU A 65 4.95 -3.29 32.29
N GLU A 66 4.11 -4.29 32.51
CA GLU A 66 4.61 -5.62 32.92
C GLU A 66 5.42 -6.27 31.79
N PRO A 67 6.55 -6.91 32.14
CA PRO A 67 7.35 -7.63 31.16
C PRO A 67 6.65 -8.87 30.63
N PRO A 68 7.13 -9.43 29.49
CA PRO A 68 6.61 -10.69 28.95
C PRO A 68 6.50 -11.80 29.99
N SER A 69 5.32 -12.43 30.02
CA SER A 69 4.98 -13.49 30.99
C SER A 69 4.09 -14.55 30.34
N ALA A 70 3.77 -15.63 31.06
CA ALA A 70 2.84 -16.64 30.57
C ALA A 70 1.41 -16.09 30.37
N ALA A 71 0.99 -15.10 31.16
CA ALA A 71 -0.30 -14.43 31.04
C ALA A 71 -0.30 -13.39 29.92
N PHE A 72 0.80 -12.67 29.74
CA PHE A 72 0.99 -11.63 28.73
C PHE A 72 2.26 -11.91 27.92
N PRO A 73 2.17 -12.69 26.81
CA PRO A 73 3.35 -13.16 26.07
C PRO A 73 4.26 -12.05 25.53
N LEU A 74 3.71 -10.87 25.23
CA LEU A 74 4.46 -9.67 24.83
C LEU A 74 4.46 -8.58 25.92
N GLY A 75 4.00 -8.91 27.14
CA GLY A 75 3.86 -7.93 28.22
C GLY A 75 2.65 -7.04 28.06
N THR A 76 2.59 -5.97 28.84
CA THR A 76 1.50 -5.00 28.87
C THR A 76 1.94 -3.59 28.51
N ASP A 77 0.97 -2.74 28.10
CA ASP A 77 1.18 -1.32 27.88
C ASP A 77 1.11 -0.50 29.19
N GLN A 78 1.18 0.84 29.08
CA GLN A 78 1.07 1.73 30.24
C GLN A 78 -0.29 1.68 30.96
N PHE A 79 -1.32 1.11 30.35
CA PHE A 79 -2.66 0.95 30.91
C PHE A 79 -2.94 -0.49 31.39
N GLY A 80 -1.96 -1.41 31.26
CA GLY A 80 -2.13 -2.83 31.61
C GLY A 80 -2.85 -3.66 30.56
N ARG A 81 -2.99 -3.16 29.30
CA ARG A 81 -3.59 -3.91 28.19
C ARG A 81 -2.57 -4.89 27.60
N ASP A 82 -3.03 -6.05 27.15
CA ASP A 82 -2.18 -7.06 26.50
C ASP A 82 -1.62 -6.57 25.16
N LEU A 83 -0.30 -6.46 25.06
CA LEU A 83 0.40 -6.00 23.85
C LEU A 83 0.25 -6.95 22.67
N LEU A 84 0.14 -8.27 22.90
CA LEU A 84 -0.10 -9.24 21.82
C LEU A 84 -1.47 -9.02 21.20
N GLY A 85 -2.49 -8.84 22.03
CA GLY A 85 -3.83 -8.54 21.55
C GLY A 85 -3.90 -7.22 20.80
N LEU A 86 -3.28 -6.15 21.31
CA LEU A 86 -3.19 -4.87 20.63
C LEU A 86 -2.44 -4.97 19.30
N LEU A 87 -1.36 -5.79 19.22
CA LEU A 87 -0.61 -6.02 17.99
C LEU A 87 -1.46 -6.68 16.90
N VAL A 88 -2.28 -7.67 17.28
CA VAL A 88 -3.22 -8.37 16.39
C VAL A 88 -4.31 -7.42 15.89
N TRP A 89 -4.89 -6.61 16.77
CA TRP A 89 -5.89 -5.60 16.42
C TRP A 89 -5.32 -4.49 15.54
N GLY A 90 -4.13 -3.99 15.87
CA GLY A 90 -3.45 -2.95 15.12
C GLY A 90 -3.15 -3.32 13.67
N ALA A 91 -2.97 -4.61 13.38
CA ALA A 91 -2.80 -5.12 12.02
C ALA A 91 -3.94 -4.71 11.08
N ARG A 92 -5.19 -4.68 11.57
CA ARG A 92 -6.38 -4.35 10.76
C ARG A 92 -6.32 -2.93 10.24
N ILE A 93 -6.03 -1.97 11.13
CA ILE A 93 -6.00 -0.55 10.78
C ILE A 93 -4.78 -0.23 9.93
N SER A 94 -3.59 -0.68 10.34
CA SER A 94 -2.36 -0.42 9.58
C SER A 94 -2.41 -1.01 8.17
N LEU A 95 -2.94 -2.22 7.97
CA LEU A 95 -3.15 -2.80 6.65
C LEU A 95 -4.22 -2.06 5.85
N LEU A 96 -5.36 -1.73 6.47
CA LEU A 96 -6.47 -1.03 5.81
C LEU A 96 -6.01 0.33 5.27
N VAL A 97 -5.37 1.14 6.13
CA VAL A 97 -4.88 2.47 5.75
C VAL A 97 -3.84 2.38 4.64
N GLY A 98 -2.85 1.48 4.79
CA GLY A 98 -1.82 1.28 3.78
C GLY A 98 -2.39 0.87 2.42
N LEU A 99 -3.35 -0.07 2.40
CA LEU A 99 -4.02 -0.52 1.18
C LEU A 99 -4.84 0.59 0.52
N LEU A 100 -5.66 1.31 1.29
CA LEU A 100 -6.53 2.36 0.76
C LEU A 100 -5.71 3.57 0.29
N ALA A 101 -4.70 3.98 1.03
CA ALA A 101 -3.81 5.09 0.66
C ALA A 101 -3.03 4.77 -0.63
N ALA A 102 -2.48 3.57 -0.74
CA ALA A 102 -1.81 3.13 -1.96
C ALA A 102 -2.77 3.03 -3.15
N ALA A 103 -3.99 2.50 -2.95
CA ALA A 103 -5.00 2.42 -3.99
C ALA A 103 -5.39 3.81 -4.50
N LEU A 104 -5.60 4.78 -3.60
CA LEU A 104 -5.90 6.17 -3.95
C LEU A 104 -4.75 6.80 -4.73
N SER A 105 -3.51 6.67 -4.22
CA SER A 105 -2.29 7.19 -4.87
C SER A 105 -2.12 6.63 -6.28
N VAL A 106 -2.24 5.32 -6.44
CA VAL A 106 -2.08 4.65 -7.74
C VAL A 106 -3.22 5.00 -8.69
N ALA A 107 -4.44 5.14 -8.20
CA ALA A 107 -5.58 5.55 -9.02
C ALA A 107 -5.37 6.96 -9.58
N ILE A 108 -5.02 7.93 -8.73
CA ILE A 108 -4.73 9.32 -9.16
C ILE A 108 -3.55 9.32 -10.13
N GLY A 109 -2.45 8.67 -9.77
CA GLY A 109 -1.23 8.62 -10.59
C GLY A 109 -1.47 7.96 -11.95
N THR A 110 -2.24 6.87 -11.99
CA THR A 110 -2.60 6.19 -13.24
C THR A 110 -3.47 7.10 -14.13
N LEU A 111 -4.48 7.73 -13.55
CA LEU A 111 -5.38 8.64 -14.29
C LEU A 111 -4.59 9.80 -14.89
N VAL A 112 -3.82 10.50 -14.07
CA VAL A 112 -2.99 11.64 -14.50
C VAL A 112 -1.95 11.20 -15.55
N GLY A 113 -1.28 10.08 -15.32
CA GLY A 113 -0.24 9.56 -16.21
C GLY A 113 -0.79 9.14 -17.58
N VAL A 114 -1.92 8.42 -17.61
CA VAL A 114 -2.58 8.04 -18.87
C VAL A 114 -3.05 9.27 -19.64
N ILE A 115 -3.73 10.20 -18.98
CA ILE A 115 -4.23 11.43 -19.61
C ILE A 115 -3.06 12.27 -20.16
N ALA A 116 -2.03 12.52 -19.35
CA ALA A 116 -0.88 13.31 -19.77
C ALA A 116 -0.01 12.62 -20.84
N GLY A 117 -0.04 11.28 -20.92
CA GLY A 117 0.65 10.53 -21.97
C GLY A 117 -0.13 10.47 -23.27
N HIS A 118 -1.46 10.46 -23.20
CA HIS A 118 -2.34 10.31 -24.35
C HIS A 118 -2.56 11.63 -25.09
N TYR A 119 -2.93 12.73 -24.38
CA TYR A 119 -3.33 13.98 -25.02
C TYR A 119 -2.17 14.84 -25.50
N GLY A 120 -0.99 14.78 -24.86
CA GLY A 120 0.15 15.61 -25.24
C GLY A 120 -0.11 17.13 -25.08
N GLY A 121 0.70 17.95 -25.77
CA GLY A 121 0.54 19.40 -25.84
C GLY A 121 0.65 20.16 -24.53
N TRP A 122 0.04 21.37 -24.48
CA TRP A 122 0.12 22.25 -23.30
C TRP A 122 -0.59 21.66 -22.08
N PHE A 123 -1.68 20.92 -22.28
CA PHE A 123 -2.45 20.30 -21.20
C PHE A 123 -1.63 19.23 -20.47
N ALA A 124 -0.95 18.35 -21.22
CA ALA A 124 -0.03 17.38 -20.64
C ALA A 124 1.14 18.07 -19.90
N THR A 125 1.64 19.18 -20.48
CA THR A 125 2.69 19.97 -19.85
C THR A 125 2.20 20.57 -18.52
N ALA A 126 1.00 21.12 -18.47
CA ALA A 126 0.42 21.67 -17.24
C ALA A 126 0.25 20.58 -16.16
N LEU A 127 -0.30 19.41 -16.52
CA LEU A 127 -0.42 18.28 -15.58
C LEU A 127 0.96 17.83 -15.05
N MET A 128 1.97 17.79 -15.91
CA MET A 128 3.31 17.42 -15.47
C MET A 128 3.99 18.49 -14.62
N ARG A 129 3.71 19.78 -14.84
CA ARG A 129 4.18 20.84 -13.93
C ARG A 129 3.60 20.70 -12.52
N VAL A 130 2.31 20.39 -12.41
CA VAL A 130 1.71 20.05 -11.11
C VAL A 130 2.37 18.81 -10.49
N THR A 131 2.59 17.77 -11.29
CA THR A 131 3.30 16.56 -10.85
C THR A 131 4.71 16.88 -10.36
N ASP A 132 5.45 17.72 -11.10
CA ASP A 132 6.81 18.12 -10.76
C ASP A 132 6.85 18.94 -9.47
N TRP A 133 5.87 19.83 -9.27
CA TRP A 133 5.74 20.63 -8.04
C TRP A 133 5.58 19.70 -6.80
N PHE A 134 4.72 18.69 -6.87
CA PHE A 134 4.58 17.70 -5.79
C PHE A 134 5.88 16.90 -5.56
N LEU A 135 6.65 16.60 -6.60
CA LEU A 135 7.89 15.81 -6.49
C LEU A 135 9.07 16.60 -5.89
N VAL A 136 9.04 17.93 -5.98
CA VAL A 136 10.04 18.78 -5.34
C VAL A 136 9.84 18.85 -3.82
N MET A 137 8.59 18.73 -3.36
CA MET A 137 8.29 18.71 -1.94
C MET A 137 8.57 17.35 -1.32
N PRO A 138 9.23 17.28 -0.14
CA PRO A 138 9.36 16.02 0.59
C PRO A 138 7.96 15.47 0.91
N THR A 139 7.64 14.29 0.36
CA THR A 139 6.29 13.66 0.45
C THR A 139 5.80 13.54 1.90
N LEU A 140 6.70 13.15 2.82
CA LEU A 140 6.35 13.01 4.24
C LEU A 140 5.97 14.37 4.86
N VAL A 141 6.72 15.44 4.55
CA VAL A 141 6.42 16.79 5.08
C VAL A 141 5.06 17.24 4.60
N LEU A 142 4.76 17.05 3.32
CA LEU A 142 3.45 17.40 2.76
C LEU A 142 2.31 16.58 3.40
N ALA A 143 2.53 15.28 3.64
CA ALA A 143 1.57 14.44 4.33
C ALA A 143 1.32 14.89 5.78
N ILE A 144 2.37 15.30 6.52
CA ILE A 144 2.26 15.86 7.87
C ILE A 144 1.42 17.14 7.84
N VAL A 145 1.72 18.07 6.92
CA VAL A 145 0.95 19.34 6.79
C VAL A 145 -0.52 19.05 6.53
N LEU A 146 -0.85 18.15 5.60
CA LEU A 146 -2.23 17.79 5.32
C LEU A 146 -2.91 17.13 6.54
N ALA A 147 -2.23 16.22 7.21
CA ALA A 147 -2.76 15.55 8.38
C ALA A 147 -2.97 16.50 9.58
N THR A 148 -2.19 17.58 9.70
CA THR A 148 -2.37 18.58 10.77
C THR A 148 -3.50 19.57 10.51
N VAL A 149 -3.79 19.88 9.24
CA VAL A 149 -4.87 20.81 8.86
C VAL A 149 -6.24 20.14 8.89
N MET A 150 -6.29 18.85 8.62
CA MET A 150 -7.54 18.06 8.63
C MET A 150 -7.86 17.55 10.04
N SER A 151 -9.13 17.20 10.29
CA SER A 151 -9.54 16.53 11.53
C SER A 151 -8.86 15.15 11.64
N ARG A 152 -8.43 14.78 12.87
CA ARG A 152 -7.81 13.46 13.11
C ARG A 152 -8.78 12.33 12.77
N GLY A 153 -8.29 11.29 12.11
CA GLY A 153 -9.08 10.13 11.73
C GLY A 153 -8.39 9.28 10.68
N VAL A 154 -8.85 8.03 10.54
CA VAL A 154 -8.33 7.05 9.56
C VAL A 154 -8.34 7.62 8.14
N TRP A 155 -9.44 8.28 7.74
CA TRP A 155 -9.60 8.84 6.39
C TRP A 155 -8.64 10.00 6.11
N THR A 156 -8.32 10.80 7.12
CA THR A 156 -7.33 11.87 7.01
C THR A 156 -5.97 11.32 6.62
N VAL A 157 -5.54 10.26 7.28
CA VAL A 157 -4.26 9.59 6.97
C VAL A 157 -4.28 8.99 5.57
N VAL A 158 -5.38 8.31 5.18
CA VAL A 158 -5.56 7.76 3.82
C VAL A 158 -5.45 8.84 2.76
N VAL A 159 -6.16 9.96 2.94
CA VAL A 159 -6.16 11.08 1.99
C VAL A 159 -4.79 11.77 1.97
N ALA A 160 -4.20 12.05 3.13
CA ALA A 160 -2.90 12.69 3.23
C ALA A 160 -1.83 11.89 2.46
N ILE A 161 -1.75 10.58 2.66
CA ILE A 161 -0.79 9.72 1.96
C ILE A 161 -1.16 9.60 0.47
N GLY A 162 -2.43 9.34 0.16
CA GLY A 162 -2.88 9.11 -1.22
C GLY A 162 -2.67 10.30 -2.14
N VAL A 163 -2.98 11.52 -1.63
CA VAL A 163 -2.86 12.77 -2.39
C VAL A 163 -1.42 13.26 -2.49
N THR A 164 -0.50 12.79 -1.64
CA THR A 164 0.91 13.21 -1.71
C THR A 164 1.80 12.24 -2.47
N SER A 165 1.42 10.96 -2.60
CA SER A 165 2.29 9.90 -3.15
C SER A 165 2.06 9.56 -4.63
N TRP A 166 1.01 10.09 -5.27
CA TRP A 166 0.63 9.78 -6.66
C TRP A 166 1.64 10.22 -7.75
N PRO A 167 2.52 11.26 -7.55
CA PRO A 167 3.28 11.83 -8.66
C PRO A 167 4.29 10.85 -9.28
N THR A 168 4.92 10.00 -8.47
CA THR A 168 5.86 8.98 -8.97
C THR A 168 5.15 8.01 -9.91
N THR A 169 3.97 7.53 -9.54
CA THR A 169 3.13 6.66 -10.38
C THR A 169 2.72 7.38 -11.66
N ALA A 170 2.31 8.65 -11.58
CA ALA A 170 1.91 9.42 -12.76
C ALA A 170 3.04 9.54 -13.79
N ARG A 171 4.26 9.79 -13.35
CA ARG A 171 5.44 9.88 -14.22
C ARG A 171 5.74 8.57 -14.94
N LEU A 172 5.72 7.46 -14.20
CA LEU A 172 5.97 6.13 -14.75
C LEU A 172 4.88 5.70 -15.73
N VAL A 173 3.63 5.91 -15.36
CA VAL A 173 2.47 5.59 -16.20
C VAL A 173 2.46 6.45 -17.46
N ARG A 174 2.79 7.75 -17.37
CA ARG A 174 2.92 8.61 -18.54
C ARG A 174 3.97 8.11 -19.53
N ALA A 175 5.16 7.77 -19.03
CA ALA A 175 6.24 7.25 -19.87
C ALA A 175 5.80 5.96 -20.61
N GLN A 176 5.15 5.04 -19.89
CA GLN A 176 4.61 3.81 -20.47
C GLN A 176 3.48 4.09 -21.48
N THR A 177 2.62 5.06 -21.19
CA THR A 177 1.54 5.47 -22.10
C THR A 177 2.10 5.96 -23.42
N ILE A 178 3.10 6.85 -23.40
CA ILE A 178 3.78 7.36 -24.60
C ILE A 178 4.40 6.19 -25.39
N ALA A 179 5.07 5.25 -24.71
CA ALA A 179 5.65 4.08 -25.35
C ALA A 179 4.60 3.13 -25.97
N VAL A 180 3.40 3.08 -25.44
CA VAL A 180 2.26 2.32 -26.05
C VAL A 180 1.69 3.07 -27.22
N GLU A 181 1.50 4.38 -27.11
CA GLU A 181 0.94 5.25 -28.16
C GLU A 181 1.77 5.29 -29.44
N SER A 182 3.09 5.10 -29.35
CA SER A 182 4.00 5.05 -30.50
C SER A 182 3.98 3.71 -31.27
N ARG A 183 3.11 2.76 -30.91
CA ARG A 183 3.05 1.45 -31.57
C ARG A 183 2.18 1.45 -32.81
N PRO A 184 2.58 0.76 -33.90
CA PRO A 184 1.85 0.79 -35.19
C PRO A 184 0.38 0.35 -35.12
N TYR A 185 0.02 -0.50 -34.14
CA TYR A 185 -1.38 -0.91 -34.00
C TYR A 185 -2.29 0.21 -33.45
N ILE A 186 -1.74 1.19 -32.73
CA ILE A 186 -2.48 2.37 -32.28
C ILE A 186 -2.77 3.28 -33.48
N GLU A 187 -1.80 3.51 -34.36
CA GLU A 187 -1.99 4.28 -35.59
C GLU A 187 -3.08 3.65 -36.46
N ARG A 188 -3.05 2.32 -36.62
CA ARG A 188 -4.12 1.60 -37.35
C ARG A 188 -5.49 1.78 -36.69
N ALA A 189 -5.56 1.73 -35.34
CA ALA A 189 -6.83 1.94 -34.64
C ALA A 189 -7.36 3.35 -34.85
N ARG A 190 -6.50 4.38 -34.91
CA ARG A 190 -6.87 5.76 -35.24
C ARG A 190 -7.35 5.88 -36.69
N ALA A 191 -6.65 5.30 -37.66
CA ALA A 191 -7.00 5.29 -39.06
C ALA A 191 -8.38 4.64 -39.33
N LEU A 192 -8.75 3.65 -38.50
CA LEU A 192 -10.05 2.99 -38.52
C LEU A 192 -11.15 3.75 -37.76
N GLY A 193 -10.90 5.01 -37.34
CA GLY A 193 -11.87 5.85 -36.65
C GLY A 193 -11.99 5.64 -35.16
N GLY A 194 -11.01 4.97 -34.53
CA GLY A 194 -10.97 4.80 -33.09
C GLY A 194 -10.83 6.13 -32.36
N GLY A 195 -11.85 6.55 -31.61
CA GLY A 195 -11.83 7.76 -30.80
C GLY A 195 -10.90 7.63 -29.56
N HIS A 196 -10.57 8.77 -28.91
CA HIS A 196 -9.67 8.85 -27.76
C HIS A 196 -10.03 7.88 -26.62
N GLY A 197 -11.29 7.86 -26.18
CA GLY A 197 -11.75 6.96 -25.13
C GLY A 197 -11.61 5.47 -25.48
N HIS A 198 -11.83 5.11 -26.76
CA HIS A 198 -11.62 3.74 -27.24
C HIS A 198 -10.15 3.35 -27.18
N ILE A 199 -9.25 4.22 -27.63
CA ILE A 199 -7.80 3.98 -27.62
C ILE A 199 -7.30 3.86 -26.18
N MET A 200 -7.66 4.79 -25.29
CA MET A 200 -7.25 4.74 -23.89
C MET A 200 -7.71 3.46 -23.18
N ASN A 201 -9.01 3.13 -23.27
CA ASN A 201 -9.56 2.01 -22.51
C ASN A 201 -9.25 0.63 -23.11
N ARG A 202 -9.16 0.53 -24.44
CA ARG A 202 -9.00 -0.75 -25.15
C ARG A 202 -7.55 -1.10 -25.44
N HIS A 203 -6.70 -0.09 -25.60
CA HIS A 203 -5.31 -0.29 -26.03
C HIS A 203 -4.29 0.22 -25.01
N VAL A 204 -4.44 1.42 -24.47
CA VAL A 204 -3.44 2.00 -23.56
C VAL A 204 -3.55 1.36 -22.19
N LEU A 205 -4.68 1.49 -21.52
CA LEU A 205 -4.86 1.05 -20.13
C LEU A 205 -4.52 -0.43 -19.90
N PRO A 206 -4.95 -1.40 -20.75
CA PRO A 206 -4.57 -2.80 -20.57
C PRO A 206 -3.07 -3.07 -20.72
N ASN A 207 -2.35 -2.26 -21.51
CA ASN A 207 -0.90 -2.39 -21.70
C ASN A 207 -0.08 -1.69 -20.62
N VAL A 208 -0.66 -0.72 -19.91
CA VAL A 208 -0.06 -0.04 -18.77
C VAL A 208 -0.36 -0.77 -17.46
N MET A 209 -1.45 -1.53 -17.39
CA MET A 209 -1.91 -2.23 -16.18
C MET A 209 -0.85 -3.11 -15.50
N PRO A 210 0.01 -3.85 -16.20
CA PRO A 210 1.10 -4.59 -15.58
C PRO A 210 2.03 -3.71 -14.73
N LEU A 211 2.40 -2.53 -15.24
CA LEU A 211 3.19 -1.56 -14.50
C LEU A 211 2.43 -1.02 -13.29
N VAL A 212 1.14 -0.70 -13.47
CA VAL A 212 0.26 -0.21 -12.38
C VAL A 212 0.20 -1.22 -11.25
N LEU A 213 0.01 -2.52 -11.56
CA LEU A 213 -0.03 -3.58 -10.54
C LEU A 213 1.29 -3.72 -9.77
N ALA A 214 2.43 -3.62 -10.46
CA ALA A 214 3.73 -3.64 -9.81
C ALA A 214 3.90 -2.41 -8.89
N GLN A 215 3.53 -1.21 -9.37
CA GLN A 215 3.57 0.02 -8.57
C GLN A 215 2.62 -0.04 -7.37
N THR A 216 1.48 -0.70 -7.49
CA THR A 216 0.53 -0.86 -6.37
C THR A 216 1.18 -1.63 -5.21
N THR A 217 1.81 -2.76 -5.50
CA THR A 217 2.43 -3.58 -4.44
C THR A 217 3.59 -2.87 -3.74
N LEU A 218 4.43 -2.15 -4.47
CA LEU A 218 5.51 -1.33 -3.90
C LEU A 218 4.94 -0.11 -3.15
N GLY A 219 3.90 0.51 -3.68
CA GLY A 219 3.20 1.64 -3.08
C GLY A 219 2.56 1.31 -1.74
N ILE A 220 2.01 0.10 -1.57
CA ILE A 220 1.45 -0.35 -0.29
C ILE A 220 2.54 -0.39 0.80
N SER A 221 3.72 -0.93 0.49
CA SER A 221 4.85 -0.94 1.43
C SER A 221 5.22 0.47 1.90
N ALA A 222 5.35 1.42 0.96
CA ALA A 222 5.64 2.81 1.28
C ALA A 222 4.50 3.48 2.07
N ALA A 223 3.24 3.21 1.72
CA ALA A 223 2.08 3.77 2.40
C ALA A 223 1.97 3.30 3.87
N ILE A 224 2.25 2.01 4.14
CA ILE A 224 2.26 1.47 5.51
C ILE A 224 3.36 2.14 6.36
N LEU A 225 4.56 2.32 5.80
CA LEU A 225 5.64 3.02 6.51
C LEU A 225 5.29 4.48 6.78
N THR A 226 4.64 5.16 5.84
CA THR A 226 4.20 6.55 6.01
C THR A 226 3.06 6.65 7.03
N GLU A 227 2.08 5.72 7.00
CA GLU A 227 1.01 5.62 8.01
C GLU A 227 1.62 5.46 9.40
N ALA A 228 2.51 4.48 9.58
CA ALA A 228 3.16 4.23 10.84
C ALA A 228 3.95 5.47 11.34
N THR A 229 4.60 6.20 10.44
CA THR A 229 5.31 7.44 10.78
C THR A 229 4.34 8.56 11.20
N LEU A 230 3.24 8.77 10.48
CA LEU A 230 2.22 9.77 10.84
C LEU A 230 1.56 9.42 12.17
N ALA A 231 1.19 8.17 12.37
CA ALA A 231 0.61 7.70 13.62
C ALA A 231 1.60 7.83 14.80
N PHE A 232 2.87 7.47 14.61
CA PHE A 232 3.95 7.66 15.59
C PHE A 232 4.16 9.13 15.99
N LEU A 233 3.92 10.06 15.07
CA LEU A 233 3.98 11.50 15.33
C LEU A 233 2.69 12.06 15.98
N GLY A 234 1.69 11.21 16.26
CA GLY A 234 0.43 11.60 16.88
C GLY A 234 -0.60 12.17 15.91
N LEU A 235 -0.41 11.94 14.61
CA LEU A 235 -1.33 12.38 13.55
C LEU A 235 -2.29 11.29 13.10
N GLY A 236 -2.24 10.11 13.73
CA GLY A 236 -3.17 9.00 13.54
C GLY A 236 -4.55 9.27 14.15
N ASP A 237 -5.44 8.31 14.05
CA ASP A 237 -6.73 8.30 14.72
C ASP A 237 -6.55 7.78 16.15
N PRO A 238 -6.82 8.60 17.19
CA PRO A 238 -6.64 8.19 18.58
C PRO A 238 -7.69 7.18 19.07
N THR A 239 -8.76 6.96 18.28
CA THR A 239 -9.86 6.07 18.67
C THR A 239 -9.66 4.63 18.24
N VAL A 240 -8.64 4.36 17.43
CA VAL A 240 -8.34 3.02 16.91
C VAL A 240 -6.88 2.64 17.16
N VAL A 241 -6.64 1.35 17.39
CA VAL A 241 -5.29 0.84 17.55
C VAL A 241 -4.65 0.61 16.19
N SER A 242 -3.46 1.21 15.96
CA SER A 242 -2.57 0.89 14.84
C SER A 242 -1.16 0.62 15.36
N TRP A 243 -0.33 -0.03 14.57
CA TRP A 243 1.06 -0.29 14.97
C TRP A 243 1.87 0.99 15.16
N GLY A 244 1.61 2.01 14.34
CA GLY A 244 2.22 3.33 14.50
C GLY A 244 1.75 4.03 15.77
N GLY A 245 0.46 3.91 16.11
CA GLY A 245 -0.10 4.40 17.39
C GLY A 245 0.51 3.69 18.59
N MET A 246 0.70 2.36 18.54
CA MET A 246 1.40 1.62 19.61
C MET A 246 2.84 2.13 19.83
N LEU A 247 3.55 2.47 18.77
CA LEU A 247 4.90 3.08 18.89
C LEU A 247 4.83 4.49 19.48
N GLN A 248 3.81 5.28 19.17
CA GLN A 248 3.57 6.58 19.82
C GLN A 248 3.32 6.41 21.30
N ASP A 249 2.40 5.53 21.68
CA ASP A 249 2.06 5.23 23.08
C ASP A 249 3.30 4.78 23.86
N ALA A 250 4.11 3.89 23.30
CA ALA A 250 5.36 3.44 23.91
C ALA A 250 6.38 4.56 24.11
N ARG A 251 6.48 5.50 23.15
CA ARG A 251 7.33 6.69 23.27
C ARG A 251 6.83 7.61 24.39
N GLU A 252 5.53 7.87 24.46
CA GLU A 252 4.91 8.74 25.46
C GLU A 252 5.00 8.13 26.87
N ALA A 253 4.91 6.80 26.98
CA ALA A 253 5.15 6.07 28.23
C ALA A 253 6.63 6.04 28.66
N GLY A 254 7.55 6.61 27.87
CA GLY A 254 8.98 6.58 28.17
C GLY A 254 9.62 5.20 28.07
N ALA A 255 9.02 4.27 27.31
CA ALA A 255 9.48 2.88 27.21
C ALA A 255 10.93 2.73 26.71
N VAL A 256 11.41 3.70 25.89
CA VAL A 256 12.81 3.72 25.42
C VAL A 256 13.77 3.97 26.58
N SER A 257 13.51 5.01 27.38
CA SER A 257 14.39 5.43 28.49
C SER A 257 14.36 4.47 29.66
N SER A 258 13.24 3.77 29.88
CA SER A 258 13.06 2.79 30.94
C SER A 258 13.40 1.35 30.56
N GLY A 259 13.81 1.13 29.29
CA GLY A 259 14.28 -0.18 28.83
C GLY A 259 13.15 -1.21 28.54
N HIS A 260 11.89 -0.77 28.41
CA HIS A 260 10.74 -1.63 28.10
C HIS A 260 10.69 -1.97 26.60
N TRP A 261 11.70 -2.69 26.11
CA TRP A 261 11.87 -3.04 24.68
C TRP A 261 10.68 -3.80 24.10
N TRP A 262 9.98 -4.58 24.92
CA TRP A 262 8.81 -5.38 24.51
C TRP A 262 7.62 -4.54 24.08
N TYR A 263 7.58 -3.27 24.43
CA TYR A 263 6.53 -2.36 23.97
C TYR A 263 6.83 -1.77 22.59
N LEU A 264 8.10 -1.63 22.21
CA LEU A 264 8.54 -1.02 20.94
C LEU A 264 8.84 -2.06 19.87
N ALA A 265 9.54 -3.15 20.23
CA ALA A 265 10.04 -4.11 19.27
C ALA A 265 8.91 -4.84 18.49
N PRO A 266 7.83 -5.34 19.12
CA PRO A 266 6.79 -6.07 18.40
C PRO A 266 6.08 -5.24 17.30
N PRO A 267 5.54 -4.02 17.57
CA PRO A 267 4.93 -3.23 16.52
C PRO A 267 5.92 -2.78 15.45
N GLY A 268 7.16 -2.42 15.82
CA GLY A 268 8.21 -2.09 14.87
C GLY A 268 8.55 -3.26 13.94
N LEU A 269 8.69 -4.47 14.48
CA LEU A 269 8.94 -5.68 13.69
C LEU A 269 7.74 -6.04 12.79
N ALA A 270 6.51 -5.86 13.27
CA ALA A 270 5.31 -6.08 12.47
C ALA A 270 5.25 -5.16 11.24
N ILE A 271 5.52 -3.85 11.43
CA ILE A 271 5.62 -2.87 10.34
C ILE A 271 6.70 -3.30 9.34
N ALA A 272 7.90 -3.62 9.82
CA ALA A 272 9.02 -4.03 8.99
C ALA A 272 8.72 -5.33 8.22
N ALA A 273 8.11 -6.32 8.86
CA ALA A 273 7.75 -7.61 8.24
C ALA A 273 6.72 -7.42 7.13
N VAL A 274 5.68 -6.61 7.34
CA VAL A 274 4.66 -6.34 6.31
C VAL A 274 5.25 -5.53 5.16
N ALA A 275 6.04 -4.49 5.44
CA ALA A 275 6.69 -3.69 4.41
C ALA A 275 7.65 -4.55 3.55
N LEU A 276 8.42 -5.43 4.18
CA LEU A 276 9.28 -6.38 3.48
C LEU A 276 8.47 -7.36 2.65
N ALA A 277 7.39 -7.93 3.20
CA ALA A 277 6.55 -8.89 2.51
C ALA A 277 5.90 -8.30 1.25
N PHE A 278 5.34 -7.06 1.32
CA PHE A 278 4.84 -6.35 0.14
C PHE A 278 5.95 -6.03 -0.86
N THR A 279 7.13 -5.65 -0.42
CA THR A 279 8.28 -5.39 -1.30
C THR A 279 8.72 -6.65 -2.04
N LEU A 280 8.79 -7.80 -1.36
CA LEU A 280 9.13 -9.09 -1.98
C LEU A 280 8.07 -9.52 -3.00
N CYS A 281 6.79 -9.36 -2.68
CA CYS A 281 5.69 -9.60 -3.61
C CYS A 281 5.77 -8.65 -4.83
N GLY A 282 6.01 -7.36 -4.59
CA GLY A 282 6.08 -6.36 -5.65
C GLY A 282 7.19 -6.64 -6.65
N ARG A 283 8.40 -6.95 -6.15
CA ARG A 283 9.54 -7.33 -7.01
C ARG A 283 9.27 -8.61 -7.81
N ALA A 284 8.61 -9.61 -7.22
CA ALA A 284 8.24 -10.83 -7.93
C ALA A 284 7.19 -10.53 -9.02
N VAL A 285 6.19 -9.70 -8.75
CA VAL A 285 5.20 -9.25 -9.73
C VAL A 285 5.87 -8.49 -10.87
N GLU A 286 6.77 -7.55 -10.56
CA GLU A 286 7.51 -6.76 -11.55
C GLU A 286 8.37 -7.65 -12.46
N SER A 287 9.12 -8.62 -11.89
CA SER A 287 9.93 -9.57 -12.62
C SER A 287 9.12 -10.46 -13.58
N VAL A 288 7.93 -10.92 -13.14
CA VAL A 288 7.04 -11.74 -13.97
C VAL A 288 6.41 -10.94 -15.11
N LEU A 289 6.06 -9.68 -14.84
CA LEU A 289 5.41 -8.80 -15.82
C LEU A 289 6.40 -8.14 -16.78
N ASN A 290 7.68 -8.00 -16.38
CA ASN A 290 8.73 -7.39 -17.19
C ASN A 290 10.02 -8.25 -17.24
N PRO A 291 10.00 -9.41 -17.94
CA PRO A 291 11.10 -10.38 -17.92
C PRO A 291 12.42 -9.84 -18.48
N LYS A 292 12.40 -8.72 -19.19
CA LYS A 292 13.62 -8.09 -19.72
C LYS A 292 14.51 -7.45 -18.65
N LEU A 293 14.01 -7.21 -17.44
CA LEU A 293 14.78 -6.68 -16.32
C LEU A 293 15.47 -7.76 -15.47
N GLY A 294 15.04 -9.02 -15.58
CA GLY A 294 15.59 -10.16 -14.82
C GLY A 294 16.73 -10.92 -15.51
N ALA A 295 17.17 -10.51 -16.69
CA ALA A 295 18.23 -11.16 -17.47
C ALA A 295 19.61 -10.46 -17.33
N ARG A 296 19.89 -9.85 -16.17
CA ARG A 296 21.22 -9.35 -15.82
C ARG A 296 21.75 -10.01 -14.55
#